data_f2fd00b851564b7c490a52a332823fd0
#
_entry.id   f2fd00b851564b7c490a52a332823fd0
#
_cell.length_a   1.000
_cell.length_b   1.000
_cell.length_c   1.000
_cell.angle_alpha   90.00
_cell.angle_beta   90.00
_cell.angle_gamma   90.00
#
_symmetry.space_group_name_H-M   'P 1'
#
loop_
_entity.id
_entity.type
_entity.pdbx_description
1 polymer ?
#
loop_
_entity_poly.entity_id
_entity_poly.type
_entity_poly.pdbx_seq_one_letter_code
_entity_poly.pdbx_strand_id
1 'polypeptide(L)'
;MDSVYQSQENKLSFDGSIDRRYVHRQAINEVFITDSQQVDSNHFIFSAMLPKSHMYFNDLPELTDGHRCYDAMLLLEVFRQTSIYVTHKYYDVPLNAKFIFNKAEFKILNYPLLEIMQQPLHSVIQVKITNLKYRKKILAGYTLEMTLLINNIACAQKIMGIGWMIPSGKN
;
A
#
# COMPACT_ATOMS: atom_id res chain seq x y z
N MET A 1 -6.31 -5.83 17.11
CA MET A 1 -5.04 -5.25 16.65
C MET A 1 -3.92 -6.14 17.13
N ASP A 2 -3.07 -6.59 16.23
CA ASP A 2 -1.89 -7.33 16.62
C ASP A 2 -0.94 -6.41 17.38
N SER A 3 -0.55 -6.80 18.58
CA SER A 3 0.33 -6.04 19.50
C SER A 3 1.66 -5.62 18.87
N VAL A 4 2.05 -6.29 17.80
CA VAL A 4 3.30 -6.07 17.05
C VAL A 4 3.39 -4.67 16.44
N TYR A 5 2.28 -4.07 16.00
CA TYR A 5 2.27 -2.78 15.31
C TYR A 5 2.09 -1.56 16.22
N GLN A 6 1.51 -1.71 17.39
CA GLN A 6 1.09 -0.60 18.27
C GLN A 6 2.21 0.38 18.64
N SER A 7 3.43 -0.10 18.84
CA SER A 7 4.56 0.75 19.26
C SER A 7 5.13 1.62 18.15
N GLN A 8 4.85 1.32 16.89
CA GLN A 8 5.41 2.00 15.71
C GLN A 8 4.41 2.95 15.03
N GLU A 9 3.11 2.76 15.25
CA GLU A 9 2.05 3.58 14.67
C GLU A 9 2.20 5.07 15.00
N ASN A 10 2.54 5.38 16.24
CA ASN A 10 2.75 6.75 16.73
C ASN A 10 3.99 7.46 16.16
N LYS A 11 4.82 6.75 15.39
CA LYS A 11 6.04 7.30 14.80
C LYS A 11 5.88 7.63 13.31
N LEU A 12 4.74 7.26 12.71
CA LEU A 12 4.49 7.54 11.29
C LEU A 12 4.12 9.01 11.08
N SER A 13 4.70 9.62 10.04
CA SER A 13 4.37 10.97 9.60
C SER A 13 3.35 10.97 8.47
N PHE A 14 2.52 12.02 8.45
CA PHE A 14 1.61 12.33 7.34
C PHE A 14 1.97 13.64 6.63
N ASP A 15 3.10 14.28 7.00
CA ASP A 15 3.45 15.62 6.55
C ASP A 15 4.13 15.69 5.18
N GLY A 16 4.51 14.54 4.63
CA GLY A 16 5.20 14.45 3.35
C GLY A 16 4.74 13.27 2.52
N SER A 17 5.51 12.94 1.50
CA SER A 17 5.36 11.71 0.74
C SER A 17 6.71 11.01 0.60
N ILE A 18 6.68 9.70 0.42
CA ILE A 18 7.88 8.92 0.10
C ILE A 18 8.39 9.27 -1.29
N ASP A 19 9.62 8.88 -1.59
CA ASP A 19 10.19 9.06 -2.93
C ASP A 19 9.37 8.28 -3.97
N ARG A 20 8.82 9.01 -4.95
CA ARG A 20 7.97 8.49 -6.02
C ARG A 20 8.59 7.34 -6.83
N ARG A 21 9.93 7.27 -6.88
CA ARG A 21 10.65 6.21 -7.61
C ARG A 21 10.40 4.84 -7.00
N TYR A 22 10.29 4.76 -5.67
CA TYR A 22 10.03 3.50 -4.95
C TYR A 22 8.61 2.96 -5.15
N VAL A 23 7.69 3.75 -5.70
CA VAL A 23 6.32 3.33 -5.99
C VAL A 23 5.99 3.36 -7.49
N HIS A 24 7.02 3.55 -8.33
CA HIS A 24 6.91 3.62 -9.78
C HIS A 24 5.88 4.67 -10.25
N ARG A 25 5.96 5.89 -9.66
CA ARG A 25 5.15 7.02 -10.09
C ARG A 25 6.01 8.13 -10.69
N GLN A 26 5.47 8.84 -11.67
CA GLN A 26 6.15 9.95 -12.34
C GLN A 26 5.84 11.29 -11.67
N ALA A 27 4.65 11.44 -11.13
CA ALA A 27 4.19 12.66 -10.49
C ALA A 27 4.01 12.47 -8.97
N ILE A 28 4.38 13.48 -8.19
CA ILE A 28 4.29 13.45 -6.71
C ILE A 28 2.83 13.35 -6.26
N ASN A 29 1.90 14.00 -6.94
CA ASN A 29 0.48 13.95 -6.62
C ASN A 29 -0.18 12.57 -6.83
N GLU A 30 0.55 11.63 -7.42
CA GLU A 30 0.13 10.23 -7.55
C GLU A 30 0.69 9.33 -6.45
N VAL A 31 1.45 9.89 -5.50
CA VAL A 31 2.04 9.15 -4.37
C VAL A 31 1.15 9.34 -3.15
N PHE A 32 0.53 8.26 -2.69
CA PHE A 32 -0.39 8.28 -1.55
C PHE A 32 0.28 7.85 -0.24
N ILE A 33 1.38 7.11 -0.31
CA ILE A 33 2.16 6.71 0.86
C ILE A 33 2.96 7.91 1.39
N THR A 34 2.83 8.17 2.68
CA THR A 34 3.48 9.32 3.33
C THR A 34 4.73 8.92 4.11
N ASP A 35 4.70 7.76 4.79
CA ASP A 35 5.82 7.25 5.58
C ASP A 35 5.77 5.73 5.71
N SER A 36 6.85 5.13 6.20
CA SER A 36 6.91 3.69 6.44
C SER A 36 7.94 3.34 7.51
N GLN A 37 7.68 2.28 8.25
CA GLN A 37 8.61 1.71 9.21
C GLN A 37 8.64 0.19 9.14
N GLN A 38 9.80 -0.38 9.36
CA GLN A 38 9.98 -1.80 9.57
C GLN A 38 9.77 -2.10 11.07
N VAL A 39 8.86 -3.02 11.36
CA VAL A 39 8.55 -3.47 12.73
C VAL A 39 9.47 -4.61 13.13
N ASP A 40 9.59 -5.60 12.24
CA ASP A 40 10.54 -6.71 12.33
C ASP A 40 10.90 -7.24 10.93
N SER A 41 11.49 -8.41 10.84
CA SER A 41 11.94 -8.99 9.55
C SER A 41 10.82 -9.19 8.53
N ASN A 42 9.58 -9.37 8.97
CA ASN A 42 8.44 -9.72 8.11
C ASN A 42 7.24 -8.78 8.27
N HIS A 43 7.29 -7.85 9.21
CA HIS A 43 6.21 -6.91 9.49
C HIS A 43 6.64 -5.48 9.22
N PHE A 44 5.78 -4.74 8.52
CA PHE A 44 6.00 -3.34 8.15
C PHE A 44 4.72 -2.55 8.38
N ILE A 45 4.86 -1.27 8.64
CA ILE A 45 3.73 -0.37 8.82
C ILE A 45 3.93 0.86 7.96
N PHE A 46 2.85 1.34 7.37
CA PHE A 46 2.85 2.49 6.46
C PHE A 46 1.77 3.47 6.85
N SER A 47 2.00 4.73 6.56
CA SER A 47 0.96 5.76 6.53
C SER A 47 0.64 6.13 5.08
N ALA A 48 -0.63 6.41 4.83
CA ALA A 48 -1.09 6.95 3.55
C ALA A 48 -2.16 8.01 3.75
N MET A 49 -2.18 8.98 2.85
CA MET A 49 -3.19 10.01 2.79
C MET A 49 -4.08 9.78 1.58
N LEU A 50 -5.39 9.64 1.82
CA LEU A 50 -6.39 9.55 0.76
C LEU A 50 -6.91 10.96 0.46
N PRO A 51 -6.62 11.53 -0.73
CA PRO A 51 -7.04 12.88 -1.07
C PRO A 51 -8.55 12.94 -1.26
N LYS A 52 -9.17 14.04 -0.85
CA LYS A 52 -10.62 14.27 -1.05
C LYS A 52 -11.03 14.25 -2.52
N SER A 53 -10.12 14.58 -3.40
CA SER A 53 -10.36 14.73 -4.82
C SER A 53 -9.11 14.31 -5.58
N HIS A 54 -9.30 13.46 -6.56
CA HIS A 54 -8.25 13.02 -7.46
C HIS A 54 -8.84 12.79 -8.85
N MET A 55 -8.27 13.38 -9.88
CA MET A 55 -8.83 13.35 -11.24
C MET A 55 -9.13 11.94 -11.77
N TYR A 56 -8.36 10.95 -11.34
CA TYR A 56 -8.47 9.57 -11.83
C TYR A 56 -9.34 8.66 -10.95
N PHE A 57 -9.46 8.94 -9.64
CA PHE A 57 -10.11 8.04 -8.68
C PHE A 57 -11.41 8.60 -8.08
N ASN A 58 -12.01 9.62 -8.66
CA ASN A 58 -13.18 10.30 -8.09
C ASN A 58 -14.40 10.30 -9.01
N ASP A 59 -14.40 9.54 -10.07
CA ASP A 59 -15.51 9.52 -11.04
C ASP A 59 -16.69 8.63 -10.60
N LEU A 60 -16.80 8.34 -9.30
CA LEU A 60 -17.98 7.65 -8.81
C LEU A 60 -19.16 8.62 -8.75
N PRO A 61 -20.32 8.25 -9.31
CA PRO A 61 -21.54 9.01 -9.15
C PRO A 61 -21.86 9.14 -7.65
N GLU A 62 -22.38 10.29 -7.26
CA GLU A 62 -22.91 10.45 -5.91
C GLU A 62 -23.88 9.31 -5.63
N LEU A 63 -23.71 8.67 -4.47
CA LEU A 63 -24.71 7.75 -3.98
C LEU A 63 -26.02 8.49 -3.84
N THR A 64 -27.14 7.82 -4.01
CA THR A 64 -28.49 8.43 -4.05
C THR A 64 -28.86 9.27 -2.83
N ASP A 65 -28.08 9.22 -1.77
CA ASP A 65 -28.21 9.96 -0.51
C ASP A 65 -27.25 11.17 -0.37
N GLY A 66 -26.48 11.50 -1.42
CA GLY A 66 -25.51 12.61 -1.42
C GLY A 66 -24.18 12.31 -0.73
N HIS A 67 -23.98 11.11 -0.18
CA HIS A 67 -22.70 10.69 0.40
C HIS A 67 -21.74 10.24 -0.69
N ARG A 68 -20.49 10.70 -0.59
CA ARG A 68 -19.39 10.29 -1.48
C ARG A 68 -18.42 9.40 -0.71
N CYS A 69 -18.01 8.31 -1.33
CA CYS A 69 -17.04 7.38 -0.75
C CYS A 69 -15.77 7.31 -1.60
N TYR A 70 -14.67 7.00 -0.93
CA TYR A 70 -13.43 6.70 -1.62
C TYR A 70 -13.57 5.49 -2.54
N ASP A 71 -13.02 5.61 -3.74
CA ASP A 71 -13.04 4.55 -4.75
C ASP A 71 -12.18 3.35 -4.31
N ALA A 72 -12.70 2.15 -4.52
CA ALA A 72 -11.96 0.90 -4.32
C ALA A 72 -10.65 0.85 -5.14
N MET A 73 -10.61 1.49 -6.31
CA MET A 73 -9.41 1.59 -7.14
C MET A 73 -8.32 2.44 -6.48
N LEU A 74 -8.68 3.48 -5.73
CA LEU A 74 -7.72 4.26 -4.93
C LEU A 74 -7.09 3.38 -3.83
N LEU A 75 -7.90 2.57 -3.15
CA LEU A 75 -7.39 1.64 -2.13
C LEU A 75 -6.47 0.58 -2.75
N LEU A 76 -6.84 0.05 -3.92
CA LEU A 76 -5.99 -0.89 -4.65
C LEU A 76 -4.65 -0.25 -5.06
N GLU A 77 -4.65 1.02 -5.44
CA GLU A 77 -3.42 1.75 -5.75
C GLU A 77 -2.55 1.97 -4.51
N VAL A 78 -3.14 2.32 -3.36
CA VAL A 78 -2.42 2.41 -2.08
C VAL A 78 -1.75 1.07 -1.76
N PHE A 79 -2.46 -0.04 -1.86
CA PHE A 79 -1.88 -1.36 -1.65
C PHE A 79 -0.80 -1.72 -2.68
N ARG A 80 -0.96 -1.28 -3.95
CA ARG A 80 0.05 -1.46 -4.99
C ARG A 80 1.34 -0.71 -4.62
N GLN A 81 1.22 0.56 -4.26
CA GLN A 81 2.36 1.39 -3.85
C GLN A 81 3.06 0.78 -2.64
N THR A 82 2.31 0.37 -1.61
CA THR A 82 2.84 -0.31 -0.43
C THR A 82 3.65 -1.55 -0.80
N SER A 83 3.11 -2.42 -1.67
CA SER A 83 3.77 -3.66 -2.08
C SER A 83 5.07 -3.43 -2.84
N ILE A 84 5.11 -2.44 -3.74
CA ILE A 84 6.30 -2.09 -4.52
C ILE A 84 7.35 -1.45 -3.61
N TYR A 85 6.94 -0.55 -2.72
CA TYR A 85 7.84 0.11 -1.79
C TYR A 85 8.52 -0.87 -0.84
N VAL A 86 7.76 -1.78 -0.21
CA VAL A 86 8.34 -2.84 0.65
C VAL A 86 9.44 -3.58 -0.12
N THR A 87 9.16 -3.95 -1.35
CA THR A 87 10.07 -4.75 -2.18
C THR A 87 11.36 -3.98 -2.50
N HIS A 88 11.27 -2.72 -2.84
CA HIS A 88 12.47 -1.92 -3.14
C HIS A 88 13.23 -1.50 -1.89
N LYS A 89 12.51 -0.99 -0.88
CA LYS A 89 13.13 -0.34 0.27
C LYS A 89 13.67 -1.32 1.30
N TYR A 90 12.94 -2.40 1.57
CA TYR A 90 13.26 -3.31 2.67
C TYR A 90 13.85 -4.65 2.22
N TYR A 91 13.69 -4.99 0.95
CA TYR A 91 14.29 -6.19 0.35
C TYR A 91 15.33 -5.86 -0.72
N ASP A 92 15.73 -4.60 -0.85
CA ASP A 92 16.81 -4.10 -1.73
C ASP A 92 16.68 -4.55 -3.19
N VAL A 93 15.44 -4.76 -3.66
CA VAL A 93 15.20 -5.09 -5.07
C VAL A 93 15.45 -3.84 -5.92
N PRO A 94 16.28 -3.93 -6.98
CA PRO A 94 16.62 -2.77 -7.81
C PRO A 94 15.42 -2.07 -8.43
N LEU A 95 15.45 -0.73 -8.54
CA LEU A 95 14.35 0.08 -9.07
C LEU A 95 13.97 -0.23 -10.53
N ASN A 96 14.86 -0.85 -11.30
CA ASN A 96 14.60 -1.29 -12.66
C ASN A 96 13.97 -2.70 -12.75
N ALA A 97 13.71 -3.36 -11.61
CA ALA A 97 13.07 -4.66 -11.59
C ALA A 97 11.66 -4.60 -12.18
N LYS A 98 11.30 -5.66 -12.90
CA LYS A 98 9.95 -5.86 -13.46
C LYS A 98 9.13 -6.70 -12.49
N PHE A 99 8.01 -6.17 -12.00
CA PHE A 99 7.12 -6.88 -11.09
C PHE A 99 6.10 -7.73 -11.84
N ILE A 100 5.81 -8.88 -11.26
CA ILE A 100 4.76 -9.79 -11.68
C ILE A 100 3.83 -9.95 -10.48
N PHE A 101 2.61 -9.51 -10.63
CA PHE A 101 1.55 -9.70 -9.63
C PHE A 101 0.82 -11.00 -9.96
N ASN A 102 0.84 -11.92 -9.02
CA ASN A 102 0.12 -13.19 -9.11
C ASN A 102 -1.27 -13.03 -8.47
N LYS A 103 -1.90 -14.15 -8.14
CA LYS A 103 -3.23 -14.17 -7.50
C LYS A 103 -3.33 -13.10 -6.41
N ALA A 104 -4.41 -12.32 -6.46
CA ALA A 104 -4.74 -11.30 -5.46
C ALA A 104 -6.19 -11.43 -5.03
N GLU A 105 -6.41 -11.25 -3.73
CA GLU A 105 -7.74 -11.12 -3.12
C GLU A 105 -7.82 -9.73 -2.49
N PHE A 106 -8.94 -9.04 -2.71
CA PHE A 106 -9.21 -7.73 -2.14
C PHE A 106 -10.60 -7.72 -1.52
N LYS A 107 -10.73 -7.18 -0.32
CA LYS A 107 -12.00 -7.07 0.39
C LYS A 107 -12.12 -5.71 1.08
N ILE A 108 -13.26 -5.07 0.96
CA ILE A 108 -13.68 -3.97 1.83
C ILE A 108 -14.39 -4.60 3.03
N LEU A 109 -13.92 -4.29 4.22
CA LEU A 109 -14.43 -4.83 5.49
C LEU A 109 -15.41 -3.88 6.16
N ASN A 110 -15.21 -2.57 5.99
CA ASN A 110 -16.01 -1.56 6.64
C ASN A 110 -16.23 -0.37 5.68
N TYR A 111 -17.28 -0.45 4.90
CA TYR A 111 -17.61 0.53 3.87
C TYR A 111 -17.93 1.93 4.43
N PRO A 112 -18.65 2.09 5.54
CA PRO A 112 -18.91 3.41 6.13
C PRO A 112 -17.66 4.24 6.45
N LEU A 113 -16.53 3.60 6.75
CA LEU A 113 -15.26 4.30 7.00
C LEU A 113 -14.67 4.96 5.74
N LEU A 114 -15.16 4.62 4.56
CA LEU A 114 -14.71 5.18 3.29
C LEU A 114 -15.44 6.47 2.90
N GLU A 115 -16.33 6.97 3.73
CA GLU A 115 -17.01 8.24 3.46
C GLU A 115 -16.01 9.39 3.36
N ILE A 116 -16.14 10.22 2.31
CA ILE A 116 -15.29 11.39 2.09
C ILE A 116 -15.77 12.51 2.98
N MET A 117 -14.98 12.81 4.00
CA MET A 117 -15.24 13.87 4.98
C MET A 117 -14.64 15.21 4.53
N GLN A 118 -14.68 16.22 5.42
CA GLN A 118 -14.14 17.56 5.12
C GLN A 118 -12.61 17.58 4.95
N GLN A 119 -11.89 16.70 5.64
CA GLN A 119 -10.44 16.58 5.57
C GLN A 119 -10.01 15.35 4.77
N PRO A 120 -8.81 15.36 4.17
CA PRO A 120 -8.21 14.15 3.63
C PRO A 120 -8.15 13.05 4.69
N LEU A 121 -8.32 11.81 4.28
CA LEU A 121 -8.35 10.68 5.20
C LEU A 121 -6.95 10.12 5.42
N HIS A 122 -6.52 10.08 6.66
CA HIS A 122 -5.30 9.40 7.07
C HIS A 122 -5.58 7.92 7.29
N SER A 123 -4.79 7.07 6.70
CA SER A 123 -4.88 5.62 6.87
C SER A 123 -3.54 5.00 7.23
N VAL A 124 -3.59 3.90 7.94
CA VAL A 124 -2.41 3.09 8.30
C VAL A 124 -2.52 1.76 7.60
N ILE A 125 -1.44 1.27 7.02
CA ILE A 125 -1.40 -0.04 6.36
C ILE A 125 -0.43 -0.94 7.13
N GLN A 126 -0.95 -2.01 7.71
CA GLN A 126 -0.18 -3.08 8.29
C GLN A 126 0.15 -4.12 7.23
N VAL A 127 1.40 -4.52 7.16
CA VAL A 127 1.91 -5.45 6.15
C VAL A 127 2.62 -6.61 6.82
N LYS A 128 2.26 -7.82 6.43
CA LYS A 128 2.94 -9.05 6.80
C LYS A 128 3.43 -9.77 5.54
N ILE A 129 4.70 -10.15 5.55
CA ILE A 129 5.30 -10.94 4.47
C ILE A 129 5.28 -12.41 4.83
N THR A 130 4.79 -13.22 3.91
CA THR A 130 4.71 -14.68 4.05
C THR A 130 5.15 -15.36 2.75
N ASN A 131 5.31 -16.69 2.78
CA ASN A 131 5.58 -17.52 1.60
C ASN A 131 6.74 -17.01 0.73
N LEU A 132 7.92 -16.82 1.33
CA LEU A 132 9.13 -16.40 0.62
C LEU A 132 9.48 -17.41 -0.49
N LYS A 133 9.64 -16.93 -1.71
CA LYS A 133 9.95 -17.72 -2.90
C LYS A 133 11.38 -17.45 -3.37
N TYR A 134 12.16 -18.49 -3.52
CA TYR A 134 13.54 -18.39 -3.95
C TYR A 134 13.74 -19.03 -5.35
N ARG A 135 14.59 -18.40 -6.16
CA ARG A 135 15.09 -18.94 -7.41
C ARG A 135 16.62 -18.98 -7.35
N LYS A 136 17.23 -20.16 -7.49
CA LYS A 136 18.69 -20.33 -7.36
C LYS A 136 19.27 -19.66 -6.08
N LYS A 137 18.59 -19.86 -4.94
CA LYS A 137 18.94 -19.29 -3.62
C LYS A 137 18.79 -17.75 -3.51
N ILE A 138 18.29 -17.08 -4.53
CA ILE A 138 18.01 -15.63 -4.50
C ILE A 138 16.50 -15.44 -4.29
N LEU A 139 16.13 -14.53 -3.40
CA LEU A 139 14.73 -14.17 -3.18
C LEU A 139 14.14 -13.60 -4.49
N ALA A 140 13.03 -14.17 -4.93
CA ALA A 140 12.40 -13.81 -6.21
C ALA A 140 10.90 -13.49 -6.09
N GLY A 141 10.35 -13.54 -4.89
CA GLY A 141 8.96 -13.22 -4.62
C GLY A 141 8.52 -13.62 -3.22
N TYR A 142 7.34 -13.19 -2.87
CA TYR A 142 6.66 -13.52 -1.61
C TYR A 142 5.17 -13.23 -1.68
N THR A 143 4.45 -13.53 -0.63
CA THR A 143 3.06 -13.11 -0.43
C THR A 143 3.00 -11.96 0.57
N LEU A 144 2.21 -10.92 0.24
CA LEU A 144 1.87 -9.84 1.16
C LEU A 144 0.45 -10.05 1.67
N GLU A 145 0.30 -9.95 2.98
CA GLU A 145 -0.98 -9.82 3.67
C GLU A 145 -1.04 -8.38 4.19
N MET A 146 -1.96 -7.57 3.68
CA MET A 146 -2.04 -6.14 3.97
C MET A 146 -3.42 -5.79 4.50
N THR A 147 -3.47 -5.01 5.58
CA THR A 147 -4.70 -4.48 6.17
C THR A 147 -4.59 -2.96 6.26
N LEU A 148 -5.55 -2.27 5.65
CA LEU A 148 -5.69 -0.82 5.74
C LEU A 148 -6.65 -0.49 6.89
N LEU A 149 -6.18 0.36 7.80
CA LEU A 149 -6.93 0.83 8.96
C LEU A 149 -7.24 2.32 8.82
N ILE A 150 -8.42 2.68 9.25
CA ILE A 150 -8.90 4.07 9.42
C ILE A 150 -9.37 4.20 10.86
N ASN A 151 -8.85 5.17 11.58
CA ASN A 151 -9.13 5.35 13.01
C ASN A 151 -8.92 4.03 13.81
N ASN A 152 -7.85 3.30 13.50
CA ASN A 152 -7.51 2.02 14.11
C ASN A 152 -8.53 0.88 13.88
N ILE A 153 -9.45 1.04 12.93
CA ILE A 153 -10.43 0.04 12.56
C ILE A 153 -10.08 -0.50 11.16
N ALA A 154 -10.03 -1.82 11.02
CA ALA A 154 -9.77 -2.46 9.73
C ALA A 154 -10.87 -2.10 8.71
N CYS A 155 -10.47 -1.46 7.63
CA CYS A 155 -11.36 -0.95 6.59
C CYS A 155 -11.28 -1.79 5.31
N ALA A 156 -10.10 -2.20 4.91
CA ALA A 156 -9.88 -3.02 3.71
C ALA A 156 -8.70 -3.97 3.90
N GLN A 157 -8.72 -5.07 3.19
CA GLN A 157 -7.65 -6.06 3.17
C GLN A 157 -7.27 -6.45 1.76
N LYS A 158 -5.99 -6.74 1.54
CA LYS A 158 -5.48 -7.33 0.31
C LYS A 158 -4.44 -8.38 0.60
N ILE A 159 -4.61 -9.55 0.00
CA ILE A 159 -3.60 -10.62 -0.01
C ILE A 159 -3.15 -10.80 -1.44
N MET A 160 -1.85 -10.72 -1.70
CA MET A 160 -1.33 -10.86 -3.05
C MET A 160 0.06 -11.48 -3.09
N GLY A 161 0.31 -12.28 -4.12
CA GLY A 161 1.65 -12.73 -4.46
C GLY A 161 2.35 -11.72 -5.36
N ILE A 162 3.58 -11.38 -5.05
CA ILE A 162 4.47 -10.57 -5.89
C ILE A 162 5.74 -11.36 -6.22
N GLY A 163 6.17 -11.26 -7.45
CA GLY A 163 7.47 -11.73 -7.89
C GLY A 163 8.14 -10.66 -8.73
N TRP A 164 9.43 -10.79 -8.97
CA TRP A 164 10.17 -9.86 -9.80
C TRP A 164 11.24 -10.53 -10.64
N MET A 165 11.61 -9.85 -11.71
CA MET A 165 12.74 -10.16 -12.56
C MET A 165 13.62 -8.93 -12.67
N ILE A 166 14.92 -9.12 -12.47
CA ILE A 166 15.91 -8.07 -12.72
C ILE A 166 16.31 -8.21 -14.19
N PRO A 167 16.11 -7.18 -15.03
CA PRO A 167 16.57 -7.23 -16.40
C PRO A 167 18.08 -7.51 -16.45
N SER A 168 18.50 -8.54 -17.18
CA SER A 168 19.93 -8.71 -17.48
C SER A 168 20.39 -7.47 -18.24
N GLY A 169 21.31 -6.72 -17.67
CA GLY A 169 21.92 -5.59 -18.37
C GLY A 169 22.49 -6.08 -19.70
N LYS A 170 22.01 -5.52 -20.80
CA LYS A 170 22.82 -5.56 -22.02
C LYS A 170 23.96 -4.58 -21.77
N ASN A 171 25.17 -5.12 -21.61
CA ASN A 171 26.40 -4.35 -21.77
C ASN A 171 26.44 -3.72 -23.15
#